data_41108a32cfeb4e4644130f56761a5c26
#
_entry.id   41108a32cfeb4e4644130f56761a5c26
#
_cell.length_a   1.000
_cell.length_b   1.000
_cell.length_c   1.000
_cell.angle_alpha   90.00
_cell.angle_beta   90.00
_cell.angle_gamma   90.00
#
_symmetry.space_group_name_H-M   'P 1'
#
loop_
_entity.id
_entity.type
_entity.pdbx_description
1 polymer ?
#
loop_
_entity_poly.entity_id
_entity_poly.type
_entity_poly.pdbx_seq_one_letter_code
_entity_poly.pdbx_strand_id
1 'polypeptide(L)'
;MTDPTKILIRLPNWLGDLMMATAFCRAVLERFPEATVDLIVRKGFEGLPLPHRGTLLPFDRELTKAGDFGAELANRGYQRIYVLPPSFSSAWMAWRSRIPERIGYSGDGRRWLLHPAIRPAWQPRTRHLVEEYLHLLSPQDSKTPLVFPQLELSEEWVSEQLRGLPALPKSFIALAPGAIYGPAKQWPEVYYHEVAAQLAQKSNESILILGTPADHASGEKIAQGLSGVENWCGRSNLPQLVALLSRAKLLLSNDSGSMHIMAALQRPQLAVFGSTSPTWTRPLNPHARFLYRAEPCSPCFDRTCQFSHTNCLISIQPADVVQELADMLE
;
A
#
# COMPACT_ATOMS: atom_id res chain seq x y z
N MET A 1 24.29 15.66 -19.35
CA MET A 1 22.90 15.63 -19.81
C MET A 1 22.14 16.65 -18.97
N THR A 2 21.29 17.46 -19.57
CA THR A 2 20.42 18.38 -18.83
C THR A 2 19.34 17.55 -18.08
N ASP A 3 18.98 17.98 -16.88
CA ASP A 3 17.92 17.32 -16.11
C ASP A 3 16.59 17.35 -16.87
N PRO A 4 15.79 16.28 -16.82
CA PRO A 4 14.52 16.22 -17.52
C PRO A 4 13.53 17.22 -16.93
N THR A 5 12.82 17.95 -17.79
CA THR A 5 11.77 18.90 -17.37
C THR A 5 10.39 18.28 -17.30
N LYS A 6 10.20 17.10 -17.92
CA LYS A 6 8.92 16.37 -17.88
C LYS A 6 9.13 14.87 -17.70
N ILE A 7 8.68 14.38 -16.56
CA ILE A 7 8.86 13.00 -16.11
C ILE A 7 7.51 12.31 -15.99
N LEU A 8 7.47 11.03 -16.33
CA LEU A 8 6.33 10.16 -16.14
C LEU A 8 6.70 9.02 -15.21
N ILE A 9 5.80 8.64 -14.30
CA ILE A 9 6.00 7.47 -13.43
C ILE A 9 4.83 6.52 -13.65
N ARG A 10 5.11 5.28 -14.09
CA ARG A 10 4.12 4.20 -14.10
C ARG A 10 4.11 3.53 -12.74
N LEU A 11 3.04 3.78 -11.98
CA LEU A 11 2.87 3.27 -10.62
C LEU A 11 2.34 1.82 -10.60
N PRO A 12 2.55 1.08 -9.50
CA PRO A 12 1.99 -0.26 -9.31
C PRO A 12 0.47 -0.30 -9.30
N ASN A 13 -0.09 -1.50 -9.57
CA ASN A 13 -1.54 -1.71 -9.61
C ASN A 13 -2.14 -2.17 -8.28
N TRP A 14 -1.33 -2.68 -7.36
CA TRP A 14 -1.77 -3.06 -6.03
C TRP A 14 -1.68 -1.87 -5.08
N LEU A 15 -2.69 -1.71 -4.23
CA LEU A 15 -2.80 -0.56 -3.33
C LEU A 15 -1.60 -0.46 -2.37
N GLY A 16 -1.16 -1.58 -1.81
CA GLY A 16 0.01 -1.60 -0.92
C GLY A 16 1.28 -1.15 -1.63
N ASP A 17 1.53 -1.71 -2.82
CA ASP A 17 2.70 -1.34 -3.64
C ASP A 17 2.64 0.14 -4.06
N LEU A 18 1.43 0.64 -4.38
CA LEU A 18 1.19 2.05 -4.69
C LEU A 18 1.56 2.95 -3.51
N MET A 19 1.11 2.61 -2.30
CA MET A 19 1.45 3.39 -1.10
C MET A 19 2.95 3.40 -0.84
N MET A 20 3.61 2.25 -0.98
CA MET A 20 5.08 2.16 -0.88
C MET A 20 5.79 2.98 -1.98
N ALA A 21 5.23 3.06 -3.18
CA ALA A 21 5.78 3.85 -4.28
C ALA A 21 5.68 5.37 -4.07
N THR A 22 4.90 5.87 -3.09
CA THR A 22 4.86 7.30 -2.75
C THR A 22 6.23 7.80 -2.29
N ALA A 23 7.03 6.96 -1.62
CA ALA A 23 8.41 7.28 -1.27
C ALA A 23 9.26 7.57 -2.52
N PHE A 24 9.10 6.76 -3.57
CA PHE A 24 9.78 6.98 -4.84
C PHE A 24 9.31 8.28 -5.52
N CYS A 25 7.99 8.54 -5.55
CA CYS A 25 7.45 9.77 -6.12
C CYS A 25 8.04 11.00 -5.44
N ARG A 26 8.07 11.02 -4.10
CA ARG A 26 8.69 12.12 -3.34
C ARG A 26 10.16 12.29 -3.66
N ALA A 27 10.92 11.21 -3.70
CA ALA A 27 12.33 11.26 -4.06
C ALA A 27 12.57 11.78 -5.48
N VAL A 28 11.66 11.47 -6.45
CA VAL A 28 11.70 12.07 -7.80
C VAL A 28 11.42 13.57 -7.74
N LEU A 29 10.42 14.02 -6.99
CA LEU A 29 10.07 15.43 -6.84
C LEU A 29 11.20 16.24 -6.18
N GLU A 30 11.90 15.67 -5.20
CA GLU A 30 13.07 16.27 -4.54
C GLU A 30 14.27 16.33 -5.47
N ARG A 31 14.52 15.26 -6.24
CA ARG A 31 15.66 15.16 -7.17
C ARG A 31 15.52 16.06 -8.38
N PHE A 32 14.29 16.33 -8.82
CA PHE A 32 13.96 17.14 -9.99
C PHE A 32 12.94 18.24 -9.63
N PRO A 33 13.35 19.28 -8.89
CA PRO A 33 12.42 20.26 -8.33
C PRO A 33 11.66 21.07 -9.38
N GLU A 34 12.26 21.26 -10.58
CA GLU A 34 11.67 22.03 -11.66
C GLU A 34 10.87 21.16 -12.66
N ALA A 35 10.90 19.84 -12.50
CA ALA A 35 10.23 18.96 -13.45
C ALA A 35 8.71 18.87 -13.17
N THR A 36 7.93 18.84 -14.24
CA THR A 36 6.56 18.32 -14.19
C THR A 36 6.61 16.80 -14.06
N VAL A 37 5.96 16.26 -13.05
CA VAL A 37 5.93 14.82 -12.76
C VAL A 37 4.50 14.32 -12.83
N ASP A 38 4.17 13.63 -13.92
CA ASP A 38 2.86 12.99 -14.12
C ASP A 38 2.92 11.52 -13.67
N LEU A 39 1.79 11.00 -13.16
CA LEU A 39 1.70 9.63 -12.68
C LEU A 39 0.68 8.84 -13.49
N ILE A 40 1.06 7.67 -14.01
CA ILE A 40 0.10 6.68 -14.54
C ILE A 40 -0.35 5.81 -13.38
N VAL A 41 -1.62 5.90 -13.04
CA VAL A 41 -2.28 5.14 -11.97
C VAL A 41 -3.27 4.13 -12.54
N ARG A 42 -3.55 3.06 -11.79
CA ARG A 42 -4.68 2.20 -12.11
C ARG A 42 -5.97 3.00 -11.96
N LYS A 43 -6.93 2.81 -12.86
CA LYS A 43 -8.28 3.40 -12.73
C LYS A 43 -8.89 3.06 -11.37
N GLY A 44 -9.48 4.05 -10.72
CA GLY A 44 -10.00 4.00 -9.36
C GLY A 44 -9.00 4.47 -8.29
N PHE A 45 -7.75 4.82 -8.67
CA PHE A 45 -6.74 5.38 -7.76
C PHE A 45 -6.50 6.88 -7.98
N GLU A 46 -7.16 7.48 -8.98
CA GLU A 46 -7.00 8.90 -9.35
C GLU A 46 -7.53 9.88 -8.31
N GLY A 47 -8.40 9.43 -7.39
CA GLY A 47 -8.87 10.24 -6.26
C GLY A 47 -7.94 10.25 -5.05
N LEU A 48 -6.82 9.53 -5.10
CA LEU A 48 -5.86 9.49 -4.01
C LEU A 48 -4.93 10.71 -4.03
N PRO A 49 -4.54 11.26 -2.87
CA PRO A 49 -3.64 12.40 -2.76
C PRO A 49 -2.18 11.97 -2.92
N LEU A 50 -1.85 11.43 -4.09
CA LEU A 50 -0.51 10.93 -4.41
C LEU A 50 0.46 12.10 -4.64
N PRO A 51 1.73 12.00 -4.19
CA PRO A 51 2.71 13.05 -4.41
C PRO A 51 3.09 13.16 -5.88
N HIS A 52 2.72 14.29 -6.51
CA HIS A 52 3.03 14.60 -7.92
C HIS A 52 3.08 16.12 -8.13
N ARG A 53 3.65 16.53 -9.27
CA ARG A 53 3.69 17.93 -9.72
C ARG A 53 3.26 17.99 -11.19
N GLY A 54 2.05 17.49 -11.43
CA GLY A 54 1.47 17.38 -12.77
C GLY A 54 0.09 16.74 -12.70
N THR A 55 -0.14 15.73 -13.55
CA THR A 55 -1.46 15.11 -13.73
C THR A 55 -1.45 13.63 -13.37
N LEU A 56 -2.53 13.15 -12.76
CA LEU A 56 -2.81 11.73 -12.63
C LEU A 56 -3.46 11.22 -13.92
N LEU A 57 -2.86 10.21 -14.55
CA LEU A 57 -3.32 9.60 -15.79
C LEU A 57 -3.90 8.22 -15.48
N PRO A 58 -5.23 8.08 -15.38
CA PRO A 58 -5.84 6.79 -15.09
C PRO A 58 -5.69 5.83 -16.27
N PHE A 59 -5.16 4.64 -16.00
CA PHE A 59 -5.06 3.55 -16.95
C PHE A 59 -6.03 2.42 -16.60
N ASP A 60 -7.01 2.24 -17.47
CA ASP A 60 -7.97 1.13 -17.38
C ASP A 60 -7.54 0.00 -18.34
N ARG A 61 -6.98 -1.07 -17.78
CA ARG A 61 -6.52 -2.23 -18.55
C ARG A 61 -7.66 -3.06 -19.18
N GLU A 62 -8.89 -2.87 -18.73
CA GLU A 62 -10.06 -3.58 -19.26
C GLU A 62 -10.57 -2.89 -20.53
N LEU A 63 -10.43 -1.58 -20.60
CA LEU A 63 -10.87 -0.78 -21.75
C LEU A 63 -9.76 -0.50 -22.76
N THR A 64 -8.50 -0.37 -22.30
CA THR A 64 -7.40 0.07 -23.16
C THR A 64 -6.20 -0.87 -23.02
N LYS A 65 -5.66 -1.34 -24.16
CA LYS A 65 -4.43 -2.13 -24.16
C LYS A 65 -3.24 -1.25 -23.78
N ALA A 66 -2.29 -1.82 -23.05
CA ALA A 66 -1.10 -1.10 -22.57
C ALA A 66 -0.30 -0.41 -23.71
N GLY A 67 -0.22 -1.05 -24.87
CA GLY A 67 0.47 -0.49 -26.05
C GLY A 67 -0.24 0.71 -26.65
N ASP A 68 -1.56 0.72 -26.69
CA ASP A 68 -2.36 1.80 -27.23
C ASP A 68 -2.32 3.02 -26.30
N PHE A 69 -2.50 2.80 -25.00
CA PHE A 69 -2.30 3.84 -23.99
C PHE A 69 -0.87 4.43 -24.06
N GLY A 70 0.15 3.59 -24.24
CA GLY A 70 1.52 4.04 -24.45
C GLY A 70 1.68 4.91 -25.69
N ALA A 71 1.03 4.56 -26.81
CA ALA A 71 1.10 5.34 -28.04
C ALA A 71 0.46 6.74 -27.90
N GLU A 72 -0.60 6.88 -27.11
CA GLU A 72 -1.23 8.17 -26.78
C GLU A 72 -0.29 9.12 -26.01
N LEU A 73 0.69 8.58 -25.32
CA LEU A 73 1.68 9.36 -24.57
C LEU A 73 2.83 9.88 -25.45
N ALA A 74 3.02 9.32 -26.65
CA ALA A 74 4.21 9.58 -27.48
C ALA A 74 4.46 11.05 -27.81
N ASN A 75 3.40 11.87 -27.91
CA ASN A 75 3.49 13.28 -28.32
C ASN A 75 3.34 14.24 -27.13
N ARG A 76 3.41 13.75 -25.87
CA ARG A 76 3.22 14.59 -24.67
C ARG A 76 4.52 15.23 -24.16
N GLY A 77 5.65 15.01 -24.85
CA GLY A 77 6.93 15.67 -24.56
C GLY A 77 7.65 15.13 -23.31
N TYR A 78 7.34 13.91 -22.84
CA TYR A 78 8.07 13.28 -21.77
C TYR A 78 9.50 12.92 -22.20
N GLN A 79 10.47 13.19 -21.35
CA GLN A 79 11.88 12.87 -21.56
C GLN A 79 12.28 11.57 -20.84
N ARG A 80 11.60 11.27 -19.74
CA ARG A 80 11.87 10.10 -18.91
C ARG A 80 10.60 9.46 -18.41
N ILE A 81 10.56 8.11 -18.39
CA ILE A 81 9.55 7.34 -17.69
C ILE A 81 10.20 6.33 -16.74
N TYR A 82 9.74 6.32 -15.49
CA TYR A 82 10.05 5.26 -14.53
C TYR A 82 8.95 4.21 -14.55
N VAL A 83 9.34 2.93 -14.70
CA VAL A 83 8.42 1.79 -14.80
C VAL A 83 8.56 0.94 -13.55
N LEU A 84 7.75 1.22 -12.53
CA LEU A 84 7.83 0.51 -11.24
C LEU A 84 7.27 -0.92 -11.32
N PRO A 85 6.13 -1.21 -12.00
CA PRO A 85 5.63 -2.58 -12.08
C PRO A 85 6.60 -3.49 -12.86
N PRO A 86 6.82 -4.73 -12.38
CA PRO A 86 7.76 -5.66 -13.01
C PRO A 86 7.20 -6.40 -14.24
N SER A 87 5.99 -6.06 -14.73
CA SER A 87 5.33 -6.75 -15.82
C SER A 87 5.85 -6.37 -17.21
N PHE A 88 5.79 -7.32 -18.16
CA PHE A 88 6.07 -7.07 -19.58
C PHE A 88 5.16 -5.97 -20.13
N SER A 89 3.85 -5.98 -19.81
CA SER A 89 2.88 -5.02 -20.33
C SER A 89 3.20 -3.57 -19.97
N SER A 90 3.75 -3.31 -18.76
CA SER A 90 4.15 -1.96 -18.36
C SER A 90 5.40 -1.46 -19.11
N ALA A 91 6.36 -2.35 -19.37
CA ALA A 91 7.50 -2.02 -20.19
C ALA A 91 7.11 -1.82 -21.69
N TRP A 92 6.15 -2.61 -22.18
CA TRP A 92 5.57 -2.44 -23.51
C TRP A 92 4.87 -1.09 -23.67
N MET A 93 4.08 -0.67 -22.67
CA MET A 93 3.50 0.67 -22.60
C MET A 93 4.57 1.76 -22.72
N ALA A 94 5.64 1.64 -21.93
CA ALA A 94 6.74 2.59 -21.94
C ALA A 94 7.47 2.61 -23.28
N TRP A 95 7.66 1.47 -23.93
CA TRP A 95 8.29 1.40 -25.25
C TRP A 95 7.41 2.05 -26.33
N ARG A 96 6.11 1.79 -26.29
CA ARG A 96 5.13 2.37 -27.22
C ARG A 96 4.99 3.88 -27.09
N SER A 97 5.29 4.43 -25.90
CA SER A 97 5.27 5.89 -25.66
C SER A 97 6.41 6.64 -26.35
N ARG A 98 7.41 5.93 -26.90
CA ARG A 98 8.60 6.51 -27.55
C ARG A 98 9.40 7.46 -26.65
N ILE A 99 9.15 7.45 -25.34
CA ILE A 99 9.93 8.23 -24.38
C ILE A 99 11.39 7.75 -24.44
N PRO A 100 12.40 8.64 -24.58
CA PRO A 100 13.77 8.23 -24.78
C PRO A 100 14.35 7.45 -23.58
N GLU A 101 14.17 7.94 -22.36
CA GLU A 101 14.63 7.24 -21.15
C GLU A 101 13.48 6.45 -20.50
N ARG A 102 13.61 5.13 -20.51
CA ARG A 102 12.59 4.18 -19.99
C ARG A 102 13.21 3.31 -18.92
N ILE A 103 13.28 3.83 -17.70
CA ILE A 103 14.01 3.25 -16.57
C ILE A 103 13.12 2.25 -15.83
N GLY A 104 13.61 1.05 -15.65
CA GLY A 104 12.93 0.00 -14.89
C GLY A 104 13.79 -1.25 -14.77
N TYR A 105 13.36 -2.20 -13.93
CA TYR A 105 14.09 -3.44 -13.75
C TYR A 105 13.95 -4.35 -14.98
N SER A 106 15.06 -4.95 -15.39
CA SER A 106 15.08 -6.02 -16.38
C SER A 106 14.51 -7.32 -15.77
N GLY A 107 13.75 -8.07 -16.53
CA GLY A 107 13.11 -9.32 -16.14
C GLY A 107 12.03 -9.65 -17.15
N ASP A 108 11.39 -10.80 -17.08
CA ASP A 108 10.24 -11.20 -17.92
C ASP A 108 10.40 -10.88 -19.41
N GLY A 109 11.62 -10.99 -19.98
CA GLY A 109 11.92 -10.68 -21.37
C GLY A 109 11.84 -9.21 -21.77
N ARG A 110 11.66 -8.26 -20.83
CA ARG A 110 11.40 -6.85 -21.10
C ARG A 110 12.66 -5.97 -21.23
N ARG A 111 13.85 -6.54 -21.11
CA ARG A 111 15.12 -5.78 -21.18
C ARG A 111 15.21 -4.88 -22.40
N TRP A 112 14.77 -5.34 -23.54
CA TRP A 112 14.84 -4.61 -24.83
C TRP A 112 13.85 -3.44 -24.95
N LEU A 113 12.85 -3.40 -24.10
CA LEU A 113 11.84 -2.34 -24.08
C LEU A 113 12.25 -1.15 -23.19
N LEU A 114 13.25 -1.36 -22.32
CA LEU A 114 13.73 -0.38 -21.34
C LEU A 114 15.11 0.16 -21.72
N HIS A 115 15.36 1.44 -21.40
CA HIS A 115 16.64 2.10 -21.62
C HIS A 115 16.85 3.26 -20.61
N PRO A 116 17.77 3.11 -19.65
CA PRO A 116 18.49 1.89 -19.28
C PRO A 116 17.59 0.85 -18.59
N ALA A 117 17.85 -0.42 -18.89
CA ALA A 117 17.27 -1.55 -18.17
C ALA A 117 18.16 -1.92 -16.97
N ILE A 118 17.64 -1.78 -15.78
CA ILE A 118 18.39 -2.00 -14.53
C ILE A 118 18.34 -3.48 -14.14
N ARG A 119 19.47 -4.05 -13.74
CA ARG A 119 19.54 -5.38 -13.13
C ARG A 119 19.67 -5.22 -11.63
N PRO A 120 18.76 -5.79 -10.81
CA PRO A 120 18.93 -5.77 -9.37
C PRO A 120 20.19 -6.57 -9.00
N ALA A 121 21.00 -6.06 -8.06
CA ALA A 121 22.18 -6.72 -7.54
C ALA A 121 21.86 -7.68 -6.36
N TRP A 122 20.59 -7.90 -6.08
CA TRP A 122 20.09 -8.74 -5.00
C TRP A 122 19.04 -9.74 -5.50
N GLN A 123 18.76 -10.73 -4.67
CA GLN A 123 17.70 -11.69 -4.95
C GLN A 123 16.32 -11.06 -4.71
N PRO A 124 15.27 -11.46 -5.45
CA PRO A 124 13.92 -10.97 -5.26
C PRO A 124 13.45 -11.11 -3.80
N ARG A 125 12.78 -10.06 -3.29
CA ARG A 125 12.16 -10.02 -1.95
C ARG A 125 13.14 -10.14 -0.77
N THR A 126 14.44 -9.89 -0.97
CA THR A 126 15.45 -9.87 0.11
C THR A 126 15.71 -8.46 0.64
N ARG A 127 15.13 -7.44 0.01
CA ARG A 127 15.13 -6.03 0.45
C ARG A 127 13.70 -5.51 0.55
N HIS A 128 13.55 -4.40 1.22
CA HIS A 128 12.24 -3.74 1.26
C HIS A 128 11.88 -3.18 -0.13
N LEU A 129 10.59 -3.32 -0.52
CA LEU A 129 10.14 -2.90 -1.86
C LEU A 129 10.36 -1.39 -2.11
N VAL A 130 10.28 -0.56 -1.08
CA VAL A 130 10.64 0.87 -1.17
C VAL A 130 12.10 1.06 -1.58
N GLU A 131 13.02 0.29 -1.02
CA GLU A 131 14.45 0.36 -1.41
C GLU A 131 14.65 -0.09 -2.86
N GLU A 132 13.89 -1.10 -3.30
CA GLU A 132 13.90 -1.53 -4.70
C GLU A 132 13.43 -0.39 -5.62
N TYR A 133 12.36 0.33 -5.26
CA TYR A 133 11.92 1.48 -6.06
C TYR A 133 12.95 2.62 -6.05
N LEU A 134 13.46 3.01 -4.89
CA LEU A 134 14.43 4.10 -4.76
C LEU A 134 15.73 3.84 -5.52
N HIS A 135 16.18 2.59 -5.60
CA HIS A 135 17.37 2.22 -6.38
C HIS A 135 17.25 2.57 -7.88
N LEU A 136 16.03 2.68 -8.43
CA LEU A 136 15.86 3.12 -9.83
C LEU A 136 16.27 4.58 -10.06
N LEU A 137 16.37 5.40 -9.02
CA LEU A 137 16.86 6.78 -9.12
C LEU A 137 18.38 6.85 -9.24
N SER A 138 19.10 5.98 -8.54
CA SER A 138 20.55 5.94 -8.49
C SER A 138 21.07 4.51 -8.54
N PRO A 139 20.99 3.83 -9.70
CA PRO A 139 21.36 2.41 -9.81
C PRO A 139 22.84 2.10 -9.55
N GLN A 140 23.71 3.10 -9.53
CA GLN A 140 25.14 2.96 -9.26
C GLN A 140 25.45 3.04 -7.76
N ASP A 141 24.53 3.54 -6.94
CA ASP A 141 24.75 3.72 -5.51
C ASP A 141 24.53 2.40 -4.77
N SER A 142 25.53 1.97 -4.01
CA SER A 142 25.45 0.74 -3.21
C SER A 142 24.48 0.86 -2.03
N LYS A 143 24.21 2.09 -1.58
CA LYS A 143 23.28 2.42 -0.48
C LYS A 143 22.33 3.53 -0.93
N THR A 144 21.07 3.18 -1.08
CA THR A 144 20.01 4.16 -1.29
C THR A 144 19.43 4.55 0.08
N PRO A 145 19.40 5.83 0.44
CA PRO A 145 18.74 6.25 1.69
C PRO A 145 17.29 5.80 1.71
N LEU A 146 16.86 5.22 2.83
CA LEU A 146 15.46 4.81 3.00
C LEU A 146 14.59 6.05 3.20
N VAL A 147 13.68 6.28 2.27
CA VAL A 147 12.64 7.32 2.36
C VAL A 147 11.34 6.65 2.75
N PHE A 148 10.65 7.19 3.75
CA PHE A 148 9.36 6.63 4.15
C PHE A 148 8.25 7.02 3.17
N PRO A 149 7.33 6.08 2.86
CA PRO A 149 6.09 6.41 2.17
C PRO A 149 5.34 7.53 2.91
N GLN A 150 4.78 8.47 2.19
CA GLN A 150 4.01 9.55 2.80
C GLN A 150 2.91 10.05 1.87
N LEU A 151 1.73 10.28 2.47
CA LEU A 151 0.63 11.03 1.89
C LEU A 151 0.49 12.35 2.66
N GLU A 152 0.37 13.45 1.94
CA GLU A 152 0.09 14.76 2.51
C GLU A 152 -1.38 15.09 2.29
N LEU A 153 -2.12 15.24 3.39
CA LEU A 153 -3.55 15.50 3.37
C LEU A 153 -3.82 16.92 3.85
N SER A 154 -4.60 17.69 3.09
CA SER A 154 -5.18 18.91 3.63
C SER A 154 -6.45 18.61 4.42
N GLU A 155 -6.76 19.44 5.39
CA GLU A 155 -8.00 19.31 6.19
C GLU A 155 -9.26 19.47 5.32
N GLU A 156 -9.18 20.28 4.26
CA GLU A 156 -10.26 20.44 3.28
C GLU A 156 -10.50 19.13 2.55
N TRP A 157 -9.43 18.48 2.05
CA TRP A 157 -9.56 17.20 1.36
C TRP A 157 -10.15 16.13 2.27
N VAL A 158 -9.63 16.00 3.51
CA VAL A 158 -10.16 15.04 4.49
C VAL A 158 -11.63 15.29 4.78
N SER A 159 -12.00 16.54 5.05
CA SER A 159 -13.39 16.92 5.37
C SER A 159 -14.34 16.66 4.19
N GLU A 160 -13.87 16.87 2.96
CA GLU A 160 -14.65 16.57 1.76
C GLU A 160 -14.88 15.07 1.60
N GLN A 161 -13.83 14.25 1.78
CA GLN A 161 -13.97 12.80 1.67
C GLN A 161 -14.88 12.21 2.75
N LEU A 162 -14.89 12.77 3.95
CA LEU A 162 -15.75 12.31 5.04
C LEU A 162 -17.21 12.77 4.89
N ARG A 163 -17.50 13.70 3.98
CA ARG A 163 -18.85 14.21 3.73
C ARG A 163 -19.76 13.08 3.24
N GLY A 164 -20.91 12.92 3.86
CA GLY A 164 -21.89 11.88 3.53
C GLY A 164 -21.65 10.52 4.19
N LEU A 165 -20.55 10.35 4.91
CA LEU A 165 -20.41 9.23 5.84
C LEU A 165 -21.18 9.49 7.14
N PRO A 166 -21.55 8.45 7.91
CA PRO A 166 -22.07 8.62 9.25
C PRO A 166 -21.12 9.44 10.13
N ALA A 167 -21.67 10.11 11.16
CA ALA A 167 -20.85 10.89 12.08
C ALA A 167 -19.79 10.00 12.76
N LEU A 168 -18.52 10.42 12.67
CA LEU A 168 -17.43 9.70 13.29
C LEU A 168 -17.41 9.93 14.82
N PRO A 169 -17.01 8.91 15.59
CA PRO A 169 -16.66 9.10 16.99
C PRO A 169 -15.52 10.12 17.10
N LYS A 170 -15.44 10.80 18.26
CA LYS A 170 -14.35 11.77 18.53
C LYS A 170 -12.96 11.13 18.46
N SER A 171 -12.86 9.89 18.88
CA SER A 171 -11.66 9.08 18.82
C SER A 171 -12.03 7.61 18.58
N PHE A 172 -11.26 6.92 17.77
CA PHE A 172 -11.52 5.51 17.47
C PHE A 172 -10.26 4.75 17.08
N ILE A 173 -10.32 3.43 17.31
CA ILE A 173 -9.36 2.46 16.82
C ILE A 173 -9.96 1.80 15.58
N ALA A 174 -9.18 1.68 14.51
CA ALA A 174 -9.58 0.98 13.30
C ALA A 174 -9.11 -0.47 13.32
N LEU A 175 -9.98 -1.40 12.93
CA LEU A 175 -9.64 -2.80 12.64
C LEU A 175 -9.84 -3.05 11.15
N ALA A 176 -8.85 -3.61 10.46
CA ALA A 176 -8.94 -3.98 9.05
C ALA A 176 -8.62 -5.47 8.84
N PRO A 177 -9.60 -6.36 9.05
CA PRO A 177 -9.40 -7.81 9.03
C PRO A 177 -9.31 -8.38 7.61
N GLY A 178 -9.69 -7.63 6.57
CA GLY A 178 -9.67 -8.07 5.19
C GLY A 178 -8.26 -8.14 4.60
N ALA A 179 -8.08 -9.04 3.62
CA ALA A 179 -6.91 -9.09 2.76
C ALA A 179 -7.30 -9.57 1.36
N ILE A 180 -7.31 -8.65 0.38
CA ILE A 180 -7.67 -8.95 -1.03
C ILE A 180 -6.72 -9.97 -1.66
N TYR A 181 -5.49 -10.06 -1.16
CA TYR A 181 -4.50 -11.01 -1.63
C TYR A 181 -4.98 -12.45 -1.50
N GLY A 182 -5.59 -12.81 -0.36
CA GLY A 182 -6.14 -14.14 -0.10
C GLY A 182 -6.16 -14.51 1.38
N PRO A 183 -6.84 -15.63 1.72
CA PRO A 183 -7.06 -16.07 3.10
C PRO A 183 -5.75 -16.41 3.86
N ALA A 184 -4.65 -16.71 3.16
CA ALA A 184 -3.36 -16.95 3.82
C ALA A 184 -2.73 -15.70 4.46
N LYS A 185 -3.34 -14.52 4.31
CA LYS A 185 -3.00 -13.28 5.01
C LYS A 185 -4.02 -12.85 6.05
N GLN A 186 -5.15 -13.55 6.18
CA GLN A 186 -6.22 -13.17 7.09
C GLN A 186 -6.03 -13.83 8.45
N TRP A 187 -5.75 -13.02 9.46
CA TRP A 187 -5.75 -13.44 10.86
C TRP A 187 -7.18 -13.82 11.25
N PRO A 188 -7.40 -14.85 12.12
CA PRO A 188 -8.74 -15.38 12.38
C PRO A 188 -9.75 -14.33 12.88
N GLU A 189 -10.98 -14.35 12.34
CA GLU A 189 -12.06 -13.43 12.75
C GLU A 189 -12.34 -13.51 14.25
N VAL A 190 -12.29 -14.72 14.82
CA VAL A 190 -12.49 -14.95 16.27
C VAL A 190 -11.42 -14.26 17.09
N TYR A 191 -10.20 -14.16 16.60
CA TYR A 191 -9.11 -13.46 17.27
C TYR A 191 -9.27 -11.94 17.21
N TYR A 192 -9.73 -11.41 16.07
CA TYR A 192 -10.13 -10.01 15.95
C TYR A 192 -11.27 -9.67 16.91
N HIS A 193 -12.29 -10.55 17.03
CA HIS A 193 -13.39 -10.39 17.98
C HIS A 193 -12.88 -10.32 19.42
N GLU A 194 -12.00 -11.22 19.81
CA GLU A 194 -11.44 -11.26 21.16
C GLU A 194 -10.64 -10.00 21.49
N VAL A 195 -9.81 -9.52 20.54
CA VAL A 195 -9.07 -8.27 20.68
C VAL A 195 -10.04 -7.08 20.78
N ALA A 196 -11.07 -7.02 19.92
CA ALA A 196 -12.08 -5.97 19.96
C ALA A 196 -12.82 -5.94 21.31
N ALA A 197 -13.20 -7.11 21.84
CA ALA A 197 -13.84 -7.21 23.15
C ALA A 197 -12.95 -6.68 24.28
N GLN A 198 -11.66 -7.04 24.29
CA GLN A 198 -10.73 -6.56 25.29
C GLN A 198 -10.45 -5.06 25.19
N LEU A 199 -10.31 -4.52 23.97
CA LEU A 199 -10.15 -3.09 23.73
C LEU A 199 -11.38 -2.29 24.17
N ALA A 200 -12.59 -2.75 23.82
CA ALA A 200 -13.84 -2.10 24.21
C ALA A 200 -14.05 -2.05 25.73
N GLN A 201 -13.51 -3.04 26.48
CA GLN A 201 -13.57 -3.07 27.95
C GLN A 201 -12.51 -2.17 28.62
N LYS A 202 -11.33 -2.04 27.99
CA LYS A 202 -10.16 -1.38 28.61
C LYS A 202 -10.00 0.08 28.20
N SER A 203 -10.59 0.48 27.08
CA SER A 203 -10.48 1.83 26.55
C SER A 203 -11.87 2.48 26.39
N ASN A 204 -11.93 3.81 26.44
CA ASN A 204 -13.14 4.58 26.09
C ASN A 204 -13.23 4.88 24.58
N GLU A 205 -12.41 4.20 23.76
CA GLU A 205 -12.35 4.40 22.33
C GLU A 205 -13.46 3.59 21.62
N SER A 206 -14.10 4.18 20.64
CA SER A 206 -14.91 3.43 19.69
C SER A 206 -14.03 2.57 18.81
N ILE A 207 -14.54 1.43 18.35
CA ILE A 207 -13.83 0.55 17.43
C ILE A 207 -14.60 0.49 16.11
N LEU A 208 -13.95 0.85 15.01
CA LEU A 208 -14.51 0.78 13.68
C LEU A 208 -13.84 -0.32 12.86
N ILE A 209 -14.62 -1.28 12.38
CA ILE A 209 -14.14 -2.36 11.52
C ILE A 209 -14.26 -1.88 10.07
N LEU A 210 -13.13 -1.66 9.41
CA LEU A 210 -13.03 -1.13 8.06
C LEU A 210 -12.69 -2.24 7.07
N GLY A 211 -13.33 -2.21 5.90
CA GLY A 211 -13.10 -3.21 4.87
C GLY A 211 -13.93 -2.95 3.62
N THR A 212 -13.77 -3.82 2.64
CA THR A 212 -14.57 -3.84 1.41
C THR A 212 -15.97 -4.40 1.67
N PRO A 213 -16.94 -4.28 0.74
CA PRO A 213 -18.22 -4.97 0.87
C PRO A 213 -18.10 -6.49 1.07
N ALA A 214 -17.04 -7.11 0.52
CA ALA A 214 -16.78 -8.55 0.70
C ALA A 214 -16.41 -8.92 2.14
N ASP A 215 -15.89 -7.96 2.92
CA ASP A 215 -15.47 -8.17 4.30
C ASP A 215 -16.64 -7.96 5.30
N HIS A 216 -17.84 -7.57 4.82
CA HIS A 216 -18.98 -7.21 5.67
C HIS A 216 -19.39 -8.35 6.61
N ALA A 217 -19.50 -9.56 6.11
CA ALA A 217 -19.90 -10.72 6.93
C ALA A 217 -18.88 -11.04 8.03
N SER A 218 -17.59 -10.86 7.74
CA SER A 218 -16.51 -10.98 8.73
C SER A 218 -16.61 -9.86 9.77
N GLY A 219 -16.87 -8.63 9.33
CA GLY A 219 -17.06 -7.48 10.21
C GLY A 219 -18.23 -7.65 11.18
N GLU A 220 -19.37 -8.23 10.73
CA GLU A 220 -20.52 -8.54 11.61
C GLU A 220 -20.15 -9.56 12.69
N LYS A 221 -19.43 -10.62 12.34
CA LYS A 221 -18.97 -11.61 13.32
C LYS A 221 -18.02 -11.00 14.37
N ILE A 222 -17.11 -10.12 13.91
CA ILE A 222 -16.17 -9.44 14.82
C ILE A 222 -16.91 -8.48 15.76
N ALA A 223 -17.93 -7.76 15.30
CA ALA A 223 -18.69 -6.81 16.11
C ALA A 223 -19.76 -7.47 16.99
N GLN A 224 -20.10 -8.74 16.76
CA GLN A 224 -21.25 -9.40 17.36
C GLN A 224 -21.22 -9.36 18.90
N GLY A 225 -22.27 -8.79 19.49
CA GLY A 225 -22.45 -8.71 20.95
C GLY A 225 -21.53 -7.70 21.66
N LEU A 226 -20.75 -6.90 20.92
CA LEU A 226 -19.82 -5.93 21.51
C LEU A 226 -20.39 -4.51 21.44
N SER A 227 -20.47 -3.82 22.57
CA SER A 227 -20.84 -2.41 22.63
C SER A 227 -19.65 -1.53 22.24
N GLY A 228 -19.88 -0.46 21.47
CA GLY A 228 -18.81 0.45 21.02
C GLY A 228 -17.95 -0.09 19.86
N VAL A 229 -18.34 -1.24 19.28
CA VAL A 229 -17.71 -1.83 18.09
C VAL A 229 -18.68 -1.80 16.93
N GLU A 230 -18.32 -1.13 15.86
CA GLU A 230 -19.19 -0.94 14.70
C GLU A 230 -18.59 -1.51 13.42
N ASN A 231 -19.40 -2.22 12.64
CA ASN A 231 -19.03 -2.70 11.32
C ASN A 231 -19.25 -1.59 10.27
N TRP A 232 -18.14 -1.10 9.72
CA TRP A 232 -18.10 -0.11 8.63
C TRP A 232 -17.65 -0.70 7.31
N CYS A 233 -17.52 -2.01 7.18
CA CYS A 233 -17.15 -2.67 5.93
C CYS A 233 -18.15 -2.34 4.80
N GLY A 234 -17.62 -1.87 3.68
CA GLY A 234 -18.41 -1.49 2.50
C GLY A 234 -19.04 -0.09 2.56
N ARG A 235 -18.86 0.67 3.65
CA ARG A 235 -19.44 2.02 3.79
C ARG A 235 -18.55 3.12 3.19
N SER A 236 -17.33 2.82 2.78
CA SER A 236 -16.40 3.82 2.26
C SER A 236 -15.79 3.38 0.93
N ASN A 237 -15.58 4.34 0.04
CA ASN A 237 -14.69 4.20 -1.11
C ASN A 237 -13.21 4.38 -0.69
N LEU A 238 -12.28 4.24 -1.63
CA LEU A 238 -10.86 4.28 -1.30
C LEU A 238 -10.36 5.65 -0.79
N PRO A 239 -10.70 6.81 -1.38
CA PRO A 239 -10.38 8.12 -0.81
C PRO A 239 -10.98 8.31 0.59
N GLN A 240 -12.22 7.88 0.81
CA GLN A 240 -12.86 7.92 2.12
C GLN A 240 -12.14 7.03 3.15
N LEU A 241 -11.67 5.85 2.75
CA LEU A 241 -10.86 4.99 3.62
C LEU A 241 -9.56 5.68 4.06
N VAL A 242 -8.87 6.38 3.15
CA VAL A 242 -7.67 7.18 3.49
C VAL A 242 -8.03 8.27 4.51
N ALA A 243 -9.13 8.99 4.30
CA ALA A 243 -9.59 10.03 5.22
C ALA A 243 -10.01 9.45 6.59
N LEU A 244 -10.69 8.30 6.63
CA LEU A 244 -11.04 7.61 7.87
C LEU A 244 -9.77 7.21 8.64
N LEU A 245 -8.81 6.56 7.98
CA LEU A 245 -7.55 6.13 8.60
C LEU A 245 -6.71 7.32 9.09
N SER A 246 -6.81 8.49 8.44
CA SER A 246 -6.14 9.71 8.93
C SER A 246 -6.70 10.22 10.27
N ARG A 247 -7.93 9.84 10.62
CA ARG A 247 -8.59 10.19 11.90
C ARG A 247 -8.48 9.09 12.95
N ALA A 248 -8.12 7.87 12.54
CA ALA A 248 -7.96 6.77 13.48
C ALA A 248 -6.79 7.02 14.44
N LYS A 249 -6.96 6.72 15.72
CA LYS A 249 -5.90 6.78 16.73
C LYS A 249 -4.83 5.71 16.46
N LEU A 250 -5.29 4.52 16.08
CA LEU A 250 -4.46 3.36 15.80
C LEU A 250 -5.17 2.43 14.81
N LEU A 251 -4.39 1.69 14.02
CA LEU A 251 -4.89 0.61 13.16
C LEU A 251 -4.33 -0.74 13.61
N LEU A 252 -5.21 -1.74 13.77
CA LEU A 252 -4.84 -3.16 13.73
C LEU A 252 -5.25 -3.76 12.39
N SER A 253 -4.32 -4.37 11.67
CA SER A 253 -4.61 -4.95 10.35
C SER A 253 -3.77 -6.17 10.04
N ASN A 254 -4.17 -6.91 9.01
CA ASN A 254 -3.28 -7.85 8.33
C ASN A 254 -2.26 -7.11 7.43
N ASP A 255 -1.28 -7.83 6.88
CA ASP A 255 -0.46 -7.35 5.76
C ASP A 255 -1.36 -7.07 4.53
N SER A 256 -1.87 -5.85 4.44
CA SER A 256 -2.91 -5.43 3.48
C SER A 256 -2.72 -3.99 3.00
N GLY A 257 -3.59 -3.56 2.07
CA GLY A 257 -3.58 -2.18 1.57
C GLY A 257 -3.80 -1.14 2.66
N SER A 258 -4.66 -1.42 3.65
CA SER A 258 -4.94 -0.51 4.78
C SER A 258 -3.70 -0.29 5.66
N MET A 259 -2.90 -1.34 5.89
CA MET A 259 -1.61 -1.24 6.56
C MET A 259 -0.69 -0.22 5.87
N HIS A 260 -0.57 -0.31 4.55
CA HIS A 260 0.30 0.59 3.80
C HIS A 260 -0.24 2.02 3.69
N ILE A 261 -1.57 2.20 3.65
CA ILE A 261 -2.18 3.54 3.78
C ILE A 261 -1.79 4.15 5.13
N MET A 262 -1.98 3.41 6.22
CA MET A 262 -1.67 3.89 7.57
C MET A 262 -0.17 4.20 7.73
N ALA A 263 0.70 3.39 7.09
CA ALA A 263 2.13 3.66 7.05
C ALA A 263 2.43 4.97 6.31
N ALA A 264 1.80 5.21 5.16
CA ALA A 264 1.97 6.45 4.40
C ALA A 264 1.35 7.68 5.10
N LEU A 265 0.37 7.49 5.96
CA LEU A 265 -0.19 8.53 6.84
C LEU A 265 0.69 8.80 8.07
N GLN A 266 1.76 8.04 8.29
CA GLN A 266 2.67 8.13 9.45
C GLN A 266 1.93 8.01 10.79
N ARG A 267 0.89 7.17 10.85
CA ARG A 267 0.03 6.97 12.02
C ARG A 267 0.34 5.65 12.73
N PRO A 268 0.06 5.54 14.05
CA PRO A 268 0.29 4.33 14.82
C PRO A 268 -0.46 3.12 14.25
N GLN A 269 0.23 1.98 14.12
CA GLN A 269 -0.39 0.75 13.63
C GLN A 269 0.33 -0.50 14.11
N LEU A 270 -0.45 -1.57 14.26
CA LEU A 270 0.04 -2.93 14.45
C LEU A 270 -0.42 -3.81 13.30
N ALA A 271 0.50 -4.50 12.66
CA ALA A 271 0.22 -5.39 11.54
C ALA A 271 0.50 -6.86 11.87
N VAL A 272 -0.38 -7.77 11.45
CA VAL A 272 -0.18 -9.21 11.57
C VAL A 272 0.27 -9.79 10.24
N PHE A 273 1.42 -10.46 10.25
CA PHE A 273 2.02 -11.10 9.08
C PHE A 273 1.89 -12.62 9.16
N GLY A 274 1.56 -13.24 8.03
CA GLY A 274 1.44 -14.70 7.88
C GLY A 274 2.30 -15.23 6.73
N SER A 275 1.70 -15.41 5.55
CA SER A 275 2.34 -16.03 4.37
C SER A 275 3.39 -15.16 3.66
N THR A 276 3.54 -13.90 4.03
CA THR A 276 4.43 -12.92 3.38
C THR A 276 5.59 -12.51 4.26
N SER A 277 6.56 -11.80 3.68
CA SER A 277 7.80 -11.43 4.36
C SER A 277 7.77 -9.98 4.86
N PRO A 278 7.89 -9.74 6.18
CA PRO A 278 8.09 -8.39 6.70
C PRO A 278 9.37 -7.71 6.17
N THR A 279 10.39 -8.48 5.81
CA THR A 279 11.59 -7.93 5.18
C THR A 279 11.26 -7.17 3.90
N TRP A 280 10.28 -7.67 3.13
CA TRP A 280 9.90 -7.09 1.85
C TRP A 280 8.84 -6.02 1.95
N THR A 281 7.82 -6.18 2.83
CA THR A 281 6.61 -5.33 2.82
C THR A 281 6.15 -4.85 4.19
N ARG A 282 7.01 -4.88 5.24
CA ARG A 282 6.56 -4.32 6.53
C ARG A 282 6.16 -2.85 6.39
N PRO A 283 5.28 -2.33 7.25
CA PRO A 283 4.92 -0.93 7.21
C PRO A 283 6.15 -0.06 7.57
N LEU A 284 6.54 0.85 6.67
CA LEU A 284 7.62 1.80 6.91
C LEU A 284 7.06 3.08 7.53
N ASN A 285 7.11 3.13 8.85
CA ASN A 285 6.60 4.21 9.65
C ASN A 285 7.24 4.09 11.04
N PRO A 286 7.74 5.16 11.68
CA PRO A 286 8.36 5.08 13.00
C PRO A 286 7.39 4.65 14.11
N HIS A 287 6.07 4.79 13.90
CA HIS A 287 5.02 4.42 14.84
C HIS A 287 4.35 3.07 14.48
N ALA A 288 4.95 2.30 13.57
CA ALA A 288 4.42 1.01 13.16
C ALA A 288 5.12 -0.13 13.89
N ARG A 289 4.33 -1.10 14.35
CA ARG A 289 4.80 -2.39 14.82
C ARG A 289 4.19 -3.51 13.98
N PHE A 290 4.79 -4.68 14.01
CA PHE A 290 4.24 -5.87 13.37
C PHE A 290 4.54 -7.13 14.17
N LEU A 291 3.64 -8.09 14.10
CA LEU A 291 3.83 -9.44 14.62
C LEU A 291 4.01 -10.43 13.46
N TYR A 292 5.00 -11.27 13.59
CA TYR A 292 5.32 -12.31 12.62
C TYR A 292 5.91 -13.52 13.33
N ARG A 293 5.30 -14.68 13.11
CA ARG A 293 5.84 -15.96 13.56
C ARG A 293 6.40 -16.73 12.38
N ALA A 294 7.73 -16.85 12.34
CA ALA A 294 8.42 -17.56 11.27
C ALA A 294 8.20 -19.07 11.41
N GLU A 295 7.23 -19.59 10.68
CA GLU A 295 7.06 -21.03 10.50
C GLU A 295 8.02 -21.56 9.45
N PRO A 296 8.40 -22.85 9.46
CA PRO A 296 9.31 -23.42 8.45
C PRO A 296 8.82 -23.23 7.00
N CYS A 297 7.52 -23.12 6.78
CA CYS A 297 6.92 -22.86 5.48
C CYS A 297 6.71 -21.36 5.17
N SER A 298 6.99 -20.44 6.10
CA SER A 298 6.77 -19.00 5.94
C SER A 298 8.11 -18.25 5.82
N PRO A 299 8.23 -17.30 4.87
CA PRO A 299 7.20 -16.79 3.95
C PRO A 299 7.03 -17.66 2.69
N CYS A 300 5.82 -18.18 2.44
CA CYS A 300 5.51 -18.96 1.23
C CYS A 300 4.97 -18.12 0.08
N PHE A 301 4.43 -16.93 0.35
CA PHE A 301 3.76 -16.04 -0.61
C PHE A 301 2.55 -16.66 -1.30
N ASP A 302 1.94 -17.68 -0.71
CA ASP A 302 0.74 -18.30 -1.23
C ASP A 302 -0.50 -17.50 -0.87
N ARG A 303 -1.50 -17.52 -1.75
CA ARG A 303 -2.79 -16.87 -1.50
C ARG A 303 -3.68 -17.69 -0.57
N THR A 304 -3.51 -19.01 -0.64
CA THR A 304 -4.22 -20.00 0.18
C THR A 304 -3.18 -20.94 0.77
N CYS A 305 -3.29 -21.25 2.06
CA CYS A 305 -2.35 -22.14 2.72
C CYS A 305 -2.42 -23.56 2.13
N GLN A 306 -1.30 -24.04 1.59
CA GLN A 306 -1.21 -25.39 1.01
C GLN A 306 -1.41 -26.50 2.05
N PHE A 307 -1.06 -26.22 3.31
CA PHE A 307 -1.15 -27.15 4.43
C PHE A 307 -2.45 -27.02 5.21
N SER A 308 -3.32 -26.08 4.86
CA SER A 308 -4.61 -25.79 5.50
C SER A 308 -4.56 -25.47 7.00
N HIS A 309 -3.36 -25.35 7.61
CA HIS A 309 -3.21 -25.11 9.06
C HIS A 309 -3.07 -23.62 9.44
N THR A 310 -2.62 -22.75 8.53
CA THR A 310 -2.34 -21.32 8.76
C THR A 310 -1.57 -20.99 10.06
N ASN A 311 -0.67 -21.88 10.49
CA ASN A 311 0.06 -21.75 11.77
C ASN A 311 0.77 -20.41 11.93
N CYS A 312 1.36 -19.87 10.84
CA CYS A 312 1.99 -18.56 10.83
C CYS A 312 1.08 -17.41 11.28
N LEU A 313 -0.23 -17.60 11.22
CA LEU A 313 -1.25 -16.65 11.71
C LEU A 313 -1.82 -17.07 13.06
N ILE A 314 -2.25 -18.33 13.20
CA ILE A 314 -2.92 -18.78 14.43
C ILE A 314 -1.98 -18.89 15.63
N SER A 315 -0.67 -18.96 15.43
CA SER A 315 0.31 -18.91 16.53
C SER A 315 0.53 -17.51 17.10
N ILE A 316 0.03 -16.45 16.40
CA ILE A 316 -0.05 -15.10 16.95
C ILE A 316 -1.36 -15.02 17.73
N GLN A 317 -1.27 -15.07 19.06
CA GLN A 317 -2.46 -15.13 19.91
C GLN A 317 -3.04 -13.72 20.17
N PRO A 318 -4.36 -13.60 20.44
CA PRO A 318 -4.98 -12.32 20.81
C PRO A 318 -4.26 -11.61 21.97
N ALA A 319 -3.76 -12.34 22.94
CA ALA A 319 -3.01 -11.78 24.05
C ALA A 319 -1.72 -11.07 23.62
N ASP A 320 -0.99 -11.61 22.63
CA ASP A 320 0.21 -10.96 22.07
C ASP A 320 -0.17 -9.62 21.44
N VAL A 321 -1.29 -9.60 20.68
CA VAL A 321 -1.78 -8.41 20.00
C VAL A 321 -2.27 -7.35 20.99
N VAL A 322 -3.03 -7.75 22.00
CA VAL A 322 -3.54 -6.83 23.05
C VAL A 322 -2.39 -6.19 23.83
N GLN A 323 -1.34 -6.94 24.13
CA GLN A 323 -0.16 -6.41 24.82
C GLN A 323 0.52 -5.32 23.96
N GLU A 324 0.79 -5.61 22.69
CA GLU A 324 1.41 -4.63 21.78
C GLU A 324 0.54 -3.38 21.59
N LEU A 325 -0.79 -3.56 21.49
CA LEU A 325 -1.71 -2.43 21.36
C LEU A 325 -1.78 -1.57 22.61
N ALA A 326 -1.72 -2.17 23.79
CA ALA A 326 -1.68 -1.44 25.06
C ALA A 326 -0.45 -0.52 25.13
N ASP A 327 0.74 -1.07 24.81
CA ASP A 327 2.01 -0.32 24.80
C ASP A 327 2.02 0.81 23.73
N MET A 328 1.16 0.74 22.71
CA MET A 328 1.03 1.78 21.67
C MET A 328 -0.01 2.84 21.99
N LEU A 329 -0.90 2.58 22.93
CA LEU A 329 -1.98 3.50 23.34
C LEU A 329 -1.59 4.36 24.55
N GLU A 330 -0.56 3.95 25.31
CA GLU A 330 0.08 4.75 26.38
C GLU A 330 0.89 5.91 25.77
#